data_fe629bd82e4e29bf1dc83ca1054600e8
#
_entry.id   fe629bd82e4e29bf1dc83ca1054600e8
#
_cell.length_a   1.000
_cell.length_b   1.000
_cell.length_c   1.000
_cell.angle_alpha   90.00
_cell.angle_beta   90.00
_cell.angle_gamma   90.00
#
_symmetry.space_group_name_H-M   'P 1'
#
loop_
_entity.id
_entity.type
_entity.pdbx_description
1 polymer ?
#
loop_
_entity_poly.entity_id
_entity_poly.type
_entity_poly.pdbx_seq_one_letter_code
_entity_poly.pdbx_strand_id
1 'polypeptide(L)'
;MNAEQRSVFQGIVYYYREHTVLCRYELTMKDPVDAELLQQACDEARPLAGYFFQKVVWEKREAHLAPNDAPFRVRIGQVQPHIPEDTDDYQLACSCEGNQIFFDWFHFLADGRGGSQLMTLVLKLYCNLRYGTAFACEPLVSDPPYDIEDILARYPESQVENDMQKEVTQTSEAKPQLVRVRLDKQSLLDAALPLGVKPFSALIALFCKAG
;
A
#
# COMPACT_ATOMS: atom_id res chain seq x y z
N MET A 1 -6.22 14.78 -20.63
CA MET A 1 -5.62 13.88 -19.60
C MET A 1 -4.38 13.25 -20.20
N ASN A 2 -3.22 13.44 -19.60
CA ASN A 2 -1.99 12.76 -20.05
C ASN A 2 -1.99 11.27 -19.61
N ALA A 3 -0.97 10.49 -20.02
CA ALA A 3 -0.91 9.05 -19.73
C ALA A 3 -0.89 8.76 -18.21
N GLU A 4 -0.15 9.57 -17.45
CA GLU A 4 -0.07 9.48 -15.98
C GLU A 4 -1.44 9.74 -15.34
N GLN A 5 -2.13 10.80 -15.72
CA GLN A 5 -3.47 11.11 -15.22
C GLN A 5 -4.48 10.00 -15.55
N ARG A 6 -4.36 9.37 -16.72
CA ARG A 6 -5.19 8.21 -17.10
C ARG A 6 -4.92 7.00 -16.22
N SER A 7 -3.66 6.71 -15.92
CA SER A 7 -3.28 5.59 -15.06
C SER A 7 -3.81 5.77 -13.63
N VAL A 8 -3.66 6.96 -13.06
CA VAL A 8 -4.21 7.30 -11.73
C VAL A 8 -5.73 7.19 -11.75
N PHE A 9 -6.39 7.73 -12.76
CA PHE A 9 -7.85 7.65 -12.92
C PHE A 9 -8.35 6.20 -12.98
N GLN A 10 -7.72 5.36 -13.79
CA GLN A 10 -8.07 3.95 -13.89
C GLN A 10 -7.90 3.22 -12.55
N GLY A 11 -6.81 3.50 -11.84
CA GLY A 11 -6.57 2.97 -10.50
C GLY A 11 -7.66 3.40 -9.52
N ILE A 12 -8.02 4.68 -9.48
CA ILE A 12 -9.08 5.20 -8.62
C ILE A 12 -10.41 4.50 -8.94
N VAL A 13 -10.81 4.42 -10.21
CA VAL A 13 -12.08 3.78 -10.61
C VAL A 13 -12.09 2.32 -10.18
N TYR A 14 -11.03 1.58 -10.47
CA TYR A 14 -10.93 0.16 -10.17
C TYR A 14 -11.00 -0.11 -8.66
N TYR A 15 -10.16 0.55 -7.88
CA TYR A 15 -10.04 0.27 -6.44
C TYR A 15 -11.09 0.96 -5.58
N TYR A 16 -11.70 2.03 -6.07
CA TYR A 16 -12.67 2.80 -5.30
C TYR A 16 -14.11 2.34 -5.53
N ARG A 17 -14.48 2.05 -6.79
CA ARG A 17 -15.86 1.70 -7.15
C ARG A 17 -16.10 0.22 -7.29
N GLU A 18 -15.16 -0.51 -7.85
CA GLU A 18 -15.36 -1.91 -8.21
C GLU A 18 -14.80 -2.87 -7.16
N HIS A 19 -13.66 -2.52 -6.58
CA HIS A 19 -12.95 -3.36 -5.63
C HIS A 19 -12.36 -2.52 -4.51
N THR A 20 -13.03 -2.42 -3.38
CA THR A 20 -12.46 -1.76 -2.20
C THR A 20 -11.30 -2.58 -1.66
N VAL A 21 -10.10 -2.36 -2.19
CA VAL A 21 -8.89 -3.04 -1.72
C VAL A 21 -8.10 -2.09 -0.85
N LEU A 22 -8.18 -2.33 0.46
CA LEU A 22 -7.35 -1.66 1.46
C LEU A 22 -6.13 -2.53 1.76
N CYS A 23 -4.96 -1.90 1.72
CA CYS A 23 -3.73 -2.49 2.26
C CYS A 23 -3.58 -2.07 3.72
N ARG A 24 -3.11 -2.98 4.56
CA ARG A 24 -2.81 -2.70 5.97
C ARG A 24 -1.41 -3.16 6.33
N TYR A 25 -0.67 -2.30 7.01
CA TYR A 25 0.48 -2.70 7.80
C TYR A 25 0.15 -2.64 9.28
N GLU A 26 0.50 -3.70 9.99
CA GLU A 26 0.41 -3.80 11.45
C GLU A 26 1.82 -3.90 12.01
N LEU A 27 2.16 -2.99 12.92
CA LEU A 27 3.44 -2.96 13.58
C LEU A 27 3.27 -3.13 15.07
N THR A 28 4.11 -3.95 15.67
CA THR A 28 4.14 -4.14 17.11
C THR A 28 5.40 -3.49 17.66
N MET A 29 5.21 -2.47 18.48
CA MET A 29 6.27 -1.76 19.19
C MET A 29 6.64 -2.52 20.48
N LYS A 30 7.81 -2.24 21.04
CA LYS A 30 8.20 -2.81 22.35
C LYS A 30 7.43 -2.18 23.51
N ASP A 31 7.16 -0.88 23.39
CA ASP A 31 6.47 -0.08 24.40
C ASP A 31 5.08 0.33 23.91
N PRO A 32 4.16 0.68 24.82
CA PRO A 32 2.89 1.27 24.43
C PRO A 32 3.10 2.50 23.55
N VAL A 33 2.28 2.63 22.51
CA VAL A 33 2.37 3.75 21.56
C VAL A 33 1.85 5.02 22.23
N ASP A 34 2.61 6.09 22.09
CA ASP A 34 2.18 7.43 22.46
C ASP A 34 1.46 8.05 21.25
N ALA A 35 0.14 8.18 21.36
CA ALA A 35 -0.69 8.63 20.25
C ALA A 35 -0.43 10.11 19.87
N GLU A 36 -0.06 10.95 20.84
CA GLU A 36 0.25 12.37 20.58
C GLU A 36 1.56 12.49 19.80
N LEU A 37 2.59 11.74 20.17
CA LEU A 37 3.85 11.71 19.43
C LEU A 37 3.67 11.05 18.05
N LEU A 38 2.79 10.05 17.92
CA LEU A 38 2.47 9.46 16.61
C LEU A 38 1.73 10.48 15.73
N GLN A 39 0.81 11.27 16.29
CA GLN A 39 0.16 12.36 15.58
C GLN A 39 1.19 13.38 15.09
N GLN A 40 2.09 13.81 15.96
CA GLN A 40 3.15 14.74 15.60
C GLN A 40 4.04 14.17 14.48
N ALA A 41 4.40 12.89 14.55
CA ALA A 41 5.19 12.22 13.52
C ALA A 41 4.46 12.19 12.16
N CYS A 42 3.14 11.98 12.17
CA CYS A 42 2.34 12.05 10.93
C CYS A 42 2.30 13.48 10.37
N ASP A 43 2.15 14.48 11.23
CA ASP A 43 2.14 15.90 10.82
C ASP A 43 3.49 16.32 10.22
N GLU A 44 4.60 15.89 10.82
CA GLU A 44 5.95 16.12 10.29
C GLU A 44 6.22 15.35 8.99
N ALA A 45 5.59 14.19 8.79
CA ALA A 45 5.70 13.41 7.55
C ALA A 45 4.95 14.04 6.37
N ARG A 46 3.88 14.82 6.60
CA ARG A 46 3.06 15.42 5.52
C ARG A 46 3.88 16.21 4.50
N PRO A 47 4.72 17.17 4.87
CA PRO A 47 5.53 17.91 3.90
C PRO A 47 6.59 17.05 3.21
N LEU A 48 7.00 15.93 3.83
CA LEU A 48 8.00 15.02 3.29
C LEU A 48 7.42 13.95 2.37
N ALA A 49 6.12 13.69 2.47
CA ALA A 49 5.42 12.64 1.74
C ALA A 49 4.08 13.13 1.17
N GLY A 50 4.03 14.36 0.65
CA GLY A 50 2.80 15.05 0.25
C GLY A 50 1.90 14.26 -0.71
N TYR A 51 2.46 13.40 -1.55
CA TYR A 51 1.69 12.52 -2.42
C TYR A 51 0.68 11.65 -1.66
N PHE A 52 1.06 11.14 -0.50
CA PHE A 52 0.18 10.26 0.29
C PHE A 52 -0.95 11.00 1.00
N PHE A 53 -0.80 12.30 1.21
CA PHE A 53 -1.75 13.14 1.95
C PHE A 53 -2.67 13.94 1.03
N GLN A 54 -3.11 13.30 -0.05
CA GLN A 54 -4.02 13.88 -1.02
C GLN A 54 -5.42 13.32 -0.87
N LYS A 55 -6.40 14.03 -1.44
CA LYS A 55 -7.78 13.56 -1.60
C LYS A 55 -8.11 13.28 -3.06
N VAL A 56 -9.10 12.45 -3.28
CA VAL A 56 -9.68 12.23 -4.61
C VAL A 56 -10.73 13.29 -4.89
N VAL A 57 -10.58 13.99 -6.01
CA VAL A 57 -11.57 14.93 -6.51
C VAL A 57 -12.22 14.34 -7.76
N TRP A 58 -13.56 14.30 -7.75
CA TRP A 58 -14.35 13.83 -8.87
C TRP A 58 -14.90 15.02 -9.67
N GLU A 59 -14.58 15.06 -10.95
CA GLU A 59 -15.10 16.06 -11.89
C GLU A 59 -15.84 15.36 -13.03
N LYS A 60 -17.16 15.40 -13.03
CA LYS A 60 -18.01 14.74 -14.03
C LYS A 60 -17.72 13.25 -14.17
N ARG A 61 -16.83 12.88 -15.11
CA ARG A 61 -16.43 11.50 -15.40
C ARG A 61 -14.95 11.24 -15.14
N GLU A 62 -14.25 12.20 -14.57
CA GLU A 62 -12.83 12.13 -14.28
C GLU A 62 -12.60 12.18 -12.78
N ALA A 63 -11.49 11.62 -12.33
CA ALA A 63 -11.02 11.73 -10.96
C ALA A 63 -9.51 12.00 -10.97
N HIS A 64 -9.07 12.81 -10.02
CA HIS A 64 -7.67 13.11 -9.85
C HIS A 64 -7.33 13.31 -8.37
N LEU A 65 -6.05 13.20 -8.04
CA LEU A 65 -5.56 13.51 -6.71
C LEU A 65 -5.32 15.02 -6.60
N ALA A 66 -5.73 15.60 -5.47
CA ALA A 66 -5.52 16.99 -5.13
C ALA A 66 -5.05 17.15 -3.68
N PRO A 67 -4.33 18.24 -3.35
CA PRO A 67 -3.97 18.51 -1.97
C PRO A 67 -5.19 18.48 -1.04
N ASN A 68 -5.01 17.96 0.15
CA ASN A 68 -6.03 17.95 1.20
C ASN A 68 -5.59 18.84 2.35
N ASP A 69 -6.31 19.92 2.61
CA ASP A 69 -6.02 20.90 3.66
C ASP A 69 -6.59 20.48 5.02
N ALA A 70 -7.42 19.44 5.08
CA ALA A 70 -7.96 18.93 6.33
C ALA A 70 -6.82 18.44 7.27
N PRO A 71 -7.00 18.51 8.59
CA PRO A 71 -6.03 17.94 9.51
C PRO A 71 -6.02 16.42 9.38
N PHE A 72 -4.84 15.82 9.19
CA PHE A 72 -4.69 14.38 9.28
C PHE A 72 -4.76 13.95 10.74
N ARG A 73 -5.58 12.93 11.06
CA ARG A 73 -5.81 12.52 12.45
C ARG A 73 -5.43 11.06 12.67
N VAL A 74 -4.53 10.84 13.64
CA VAL A 74 -4.27 9.52 14.19
C VAL A 74 -5.46 9.09 15.04
N ARG A 75 -5.92 7.87 14.85
CA ARG A 75 -7.08 7.31 15.55
C ARG A 75 -6.66 6.35 16.65
N ILE A 76 -7.50 6.22 17.67
CA ILE A 76 -7.30 5.25 18.73
C ILE A 76 -8.18 4.04 18.45
N GLY A 77 -7.60 2.85 18.53
CA GLY A 77 -8.26 1.56 18.27
C GLY A 77 -7.83 0.91 16.95
N GLN A 78 -8.22 -0.36 16.78
CA GLN A 78 -7.90 -1.17 15.59
C GLN A 78 -8.91 -1.00 14.46
N VAL A 79 -9.81 -0.06 14.54
CA VAL A 79 -10.91 0.10 13.59
C VAL A 79 -10.33 0.32 12.20
N GLN A 80 -10.68 -0.57 11.26
CA GLN A 80 -10.49 -0.28 9.85
C GLN A 80 -11.40 0.90 9.50
N PRO A 81 -10.83 2.06 9.17
CA PRO A 81 -11.66 3.20 8.81
C PRO A 81 -12.38 2.92 7.50
N HIS A 82 -13.59 3.42 7.36
CA HIS A 82 -14.18 3.60 6.05
C HIS A 82 -13.45 4.77 5.40
N ILE A 83 -12.53 4.47 4.51
CA ILE A 83 -11.82 5.47 3.73
C ILE A 83 -12.68 5.75 2.49
N PRO A 84 -12.95 7.01 2.10
CA PRO A 84 -12.44 8.25 2.73
C PRO A 84 -13.40 8.88 3.75
N GLU A 85 -14.57 8.31 3.99
CA GLU A 85 -15.66 8.95 4.76
C GLU A 85 -15.23 9.26 6.19
N ASP A 86 -14.47 8.36 6.79
CA ASP A 86 -13.99 8.52 8.17
C ASP A 86 -12.62 9.20 8.28
N THR A 87 -11.99 9.59 7.19
CA THR A 87 -10.60 10.07 7.16
C THR A 87 -10.45 11.48 6.65
N ASP A 88 -11.50 12.30 6.72
CA ASP A 88 -11.49 13.66 6.16
C ASP A 88 -11.01 13.68 4.70
N ASP A 89 -11.51 12.74 3.87
CA ASP A 89 -11.17 12.53 2.45
C ASP A 89 -9.72 12.03 2.19
N TYR A 90 -8.93 11.76 3.21
CA TYR A 90 -7.64 11.12 2.99
C TYR A 90 -7.80 9.67 2.51
N GLN A 91 -6.91 9.27 1.61
CA GLN A 91 -6.89 7.91 1.05
C GLN A 91 -6.03 6.95 1.89
N LEU A 92 -5.61 7.40 3.04
CA LEU A 92 -4.87 6.65 4.04
C LEU A 92 -5.36 6.98 5.44
N ALA A 93 -5.12 6.06 6.37
CA ALA A 93 -5.35 6.27 7.80
C ALA A 93 -4.18 5.74 8.61
N CYS A 94 -3.96 6.35 9.77
CA CYS A 94 -3.06 5.85 10.79
C CYS A 94 -3.83 5.70 12.09
N SER A 95 -3.68 4.56 12.78
CA SER A 95 -4.28 4.33 14.08
C SER A 95 -3.33 3.59 15.00
N CYS A 96 -3.62 3.61 16.31
CA CYS A 96 -2.85 2.85 17.29
C CYS A 96 -3.73 2.32 18.42
N GLU A 97 -3.33 1.16 18.95
CA GLU A 97 -3.93 0.56 20.14
C GLU A 97 -2.88 -0.20 20.94
N GLY A 98 -2.75 0.11 22.23
CA GLY A 98 -1.75 -0.49 23.10
C GLY A 98 -0.33 -0.25 22.55
N ASN A 99 0.35 -1.31 22.13
CA ASN A 99 1.68 -1.22 21.51
C ASN A 99 1.66 -1.45 20.00
N GLN A 100 0.50 -1.36 19.36
CA GLN A 100 0.36 -1.57 17.93
C GLN A 100 0.08 -0.27 17.19
N ILE A 101 0.63 -0.15 15.99
CA ILE A 101 0.37 0.92 15.02
C ILE A 101 -0.16 0.28 13.76
N PHE A 102 -1.18 0.86 13.16
CA PHE A 102 -1.83 0.41 11.94
C PHE A 102 -1.76 1.52 10.89
N PHE A 103 -1.35 1.16 9.69
CA PHE A 103 -1.45 2.01 8.51
C PHE A 103 -2.38 1.33 7.52
N ASP A 104 -3.44 2.04 7.13
CA ASP A 104 -4.42 1.60 6.13
C ASP A 104 -4.38 2.56 4.94
N TRP A 105 -4.37 2.03 3.72
CA TRP A 105 -4.45 2.87 2.53
C TRP A 105 -5.11 2.15 1.37
N PHE A 106 -5.74 2.91 0.48
CA PHE A 106 -6.21 2.36 -0.79
C PHE A 106 -5.04 1.93 -1.67
N HIS A 107 -5.14 0.75 -2.26
CA HIS A 107 -4.06 0.17 -3.07
C HIS A 107 -3.69 1.01 -4.30
N PHE A 108 -4.62 1.85 -4.83
CA PHE A 108 -4.29 2.76 -5.93
C PHE A 108 -3.29 3.86 -5.52
N LEU A 109 -3.25 4.23 -4.24
CA LEU A 109 -2.35 5.25 -3.73
C LEU A 109 -0.90 4.77 -3.74
N ALA A 110 -0.68 3.52 -3.35
CA ALA A 110 0.65 2.89 -3.35
C ALA A 110 0.53 1.37 -3.28
N ASP A 111 1.51 0.69 -3.86
CA ASP A 111 1.76 -0.72 -3.60
C ASP A 111 2.38 -0.94 -2.21
N GLY A 112 2.68 -2.19 -1.87
CA GLY A 112 3.31 -2.52 -0.60
C GLY A 112 4.66 -1.83 -0.40
N ARG A 113 5.46 -1.62 -1.46
CA ARG A 113 6.75 -0.93 -1.37
C ARG A 113 6.55 0.56 -1.07
N GLY A 114 5.67 1.24 -1.79
CA GLY A 114 5.36 2.64 -1.55
C GLY A 114 4.79 2.85 -0.15
N GLY A 115 3.81 2.05 0.27
CA GLY A 115 3.27 2.09 1.63
C GLY A 115 4.33 1.87 2.71
N SER A 116 5.32 0.96 2.48
CA SER A 116 6.41 0.73 3.42
C SER A 116 7.36 1.93 3.54
N GLN A 117 7.54 2.72 2.50
CA GLN A 117 8.35 3.93 2.54
C GLN A 117 7.71 4.99 3.45
N LEU A 118 6.40 5.26 3.27
CA LEU A 118 5.66 6.17 4.14
C LEU A 118 5.70 5.70 5.60
N MET A 119 5.37 4.44 5.84
CA MET A 119 5.39 3.86 7.17
C MET A 119 6.77 4.00 7.83
N THR A 120 7.85 3.72 7.09
CA THR A 120 9.23 3.85 7.60
C THR A 120 9.55 5.29 7.95
N LEU A 121 9.13 6.26 7.14
CA LEU A 121 9.31 7.69 7.41
C LEU A 121 8.62 8.08 8.72
N VAL A 122 7.33 7.76 8.86
CA VAL A 122 6.56 8.06 10.09
C VAL A 122 7.18 7.39 11.31
N LEU A 123 7.63 6.12 11.20
CA LEU A 123 8.28 5.44 12.31
C LEU A 123 9.62 6.06 12.70
N LYS A 124 10.42 6.51 11.75
CA LYS A 124 11.67 7.22 12.04
C LYS A 124 11.40 8.52 12.82
N LEU A 125 10.42 9.30 12.35
CA LEU A 125 10.00 10.53 13.02
C LEU A 125 9.46 10.22 14.44
N TYR A 126 8.60 9.23 14.57
CA TYR A 126 8.09 8.80 15.87
C TYR A 126 9.20 8.35 16.81
N CYS A 127 10.18 7.56 16.35
CA CYS A 127 11.31 7.13 17.17
C CYS A 127 12.19 8.30 17.58
N ASN A 128 12.41 9.28 16.70
CA ASN A 128 13.16 10.49 17.03
C ASN A 128 12.46 11.26 18.16
N LEU A 129 11.15 11.44 18.08
CA LEU A 129 10.35 12.11 19.09
C LEU A 129 10.28 11.32 20.41
N ARG A 130 10.03 10.02 20.33
CA ARG A 130 9.77 9.17 21.49
C ARG A 130 11.03 8.78 22.25
N TYR A 131 12.12 8.49 21.54
CA TYR A 131 13.33 7.89 22.10
C TYR A 131 14.57 8.76 21.95
N GLY A 132 14.43 9.95 21.37
CA GLY A 132 15.57 10.86 21.13
C GLY A 132 16.59 10.29 20.13
N THR A 133 16.15 9.42 19.21
CA THR A 133 17.02 8.94 18.13
C THR A 133 17.25 10.04 17.09
N ALA A 134 18.21 9.87 16.20
CA ALA A 134 18.55 10.84 15.15
C ALA A 134 18.49 10.20 13.76
N PHE A 135 17.42 9.47 13.47
CA PHE A 135 17.20 8.91 12.13
C PHE A 135 17.04 10.03 11.10
N ALA A 136 17.75 9.93 9.99
CA ALA A 136 17.54 10.85 8.88
C ALA A 136 16.16 10.63 8.25
N CYS A 137 15.41 11.72 8.12
CA CYS A 137 14.08 11.77 7.54
C CYS A 137 14.10 12.66 6.31
N GLU A 138 14.15 12.06 5.15
CA GLU A 138 14.24 12.76 3.87
C GLU A 138 12.89 12.72 3.16
N PRO A 139 12.60 13.72 2.29
CA PRO A 139 11.42 13.69 1.46
C PRO A 139 11.35 12.40 0.63
N LEU A 140 10.17 11.79 0.59
CA LEU A 140 9.89 10.70 -0.33
C LEU A 140 9.80 11.28 -1.74
N VAL A 141 10.85 11.04 -2.52
CA VAL A 141 10.87 11.42 -3.92
C VAL A 141 10.09 10.35 -4.68
N SER A 142 9.08 10.75 -5.44
CA SER A 142 8.55 9.87 -6.48
C SER A 142 9.67 9.62 -7.47
N ASP A 143 9.85 8.37 -7.88
CA ASP A 143 10.69 8.07 -9.04
C ASP A 143 10.24 9.00 -10.19
N PRO A 144 11.17 9.46 -11.05
CA PRO A 144 10.79 10.30 -12.16
C PRO A 144 9.66 9.60 -12.92
N PRO A 145 8.65 10.33 -13.39
CA PRO A 145 7.51 9.71 -14.04
C PRO A 145 8.03 8.82 -15.16
N TYR A 146 7.75 7.53 -15.05
CA TYR A 146 8.01 6.60 -16.13
C TYR A 146 7.21 7.09 -17.34
N ASP A 147 7.86 7.22 -18.48
CA ASP A 147 7.14 7.41 -19.72
C ASP A 147 6.39 6.09 -20.02
N ILE A 148 5.11 6.08 -19.65
CA ILE A 148 4.26 4.90 -19.84
C ILE A 148 4.19 4.53 -21.32
N GLU A 149 4.24 5.52 -22.23
CA GLU A 149 4.25 5.27 -23.68
C GLU A 149 5.56 4.59 -24.10
N ASP A 150 6.69 4.96 -23.51
CA ASP A 150 7.97 4.30 -23.75
C ASP A 150 7.98 2.86 -23.16
N ILE A 151 7.37 2.65 -22.01
CA ILE A 151 7.21 1.30 -21.44
C ILE A 151 6.31 0.44 -22.33
N LEU A 152 5.16 0.95 -22.74
CA LEU A 152 4.23 0.22 -23.61
C LEU A 152 4.85 -0.07 -24.99
N ALA A 153 5.67 0.86 -25.51
CA ALA A 153 6.40 0.64 -26.75
C ALA A 153 7.47 -0.46 -26.64
N ARG A 154 8.12 -0.57 -25.47
CA ARG A 154 9.11 -1.64 -25.21
C ARG A 154 8.48 -2.99 -24.93
N TYR A 155 7.26 -3.00 -24.39
CA TYR A 155 6.49 -4.19 -24.09
C TYR A 155 5.15 -4.11 -24.84
N PRO A 156 5.18 -4.24 -26.21
CA PRO A 156 3.94 -4.26 -26.95
C PRO A 156 3.06 -5.37 -26.39
N GLU A 157 1.77 -5.09 -26.27
CA GLU A 157 0.81 -6.07 -25.77
C GLU A 157 1.07 -7.41 -26.42
N SER A 158 1.64 -8.34 -25.67
CA SER A 158 1.65 -9.71 -26.12
C SER A 158 0.18 -10.09 -26.22
N GLN A 159 -0.28 -10.47 -27.41
CA GLN A 159 -1.55 -11.14 -27.61
C GLN A 159 -1.46 -12.52 -26.92
N VAL A 160 -1.29 -12.51 -25.60
CA VAL A 160 -1.60 -13.66 -24.80
C VAL A 160 -3.12 -13.68 -24.81
N GLU A 161 -3.67 -14.48 -25.71
CA GLU A 161 -5.08 -14.85 -25.60
C GLU A 161 -5.31 -15.27 -24.17
N ASN A 162 -6.13 -14.50 -23.45
CA ASN A 162 -6.45 -14.73 -22.05
C ASN A 162 -7.38 -15.96 -21.97
N ASP A 163 -6.89 -17.12 -22.34
CA ASP A 163 -7.62 -18.39 -22.15
C ASP A 163 -7.88 -18.68 -20.66
N MET A 164 -7.10 -18.07 -19.77
CA MET A 164 -7.29 -18.19 -18.33
C MET A 164 -8.53 -17.45 -17.79
N GLN A 165 -9.10 -16.49 -18.51
CA GLN A 165 -10.35 -15.85 -18.06
C GLN A 165 -11.59 -16.71 -18.28
N LYS A 166 -11.52 -17.77 -19.07
CA LYS A 166 -12.69 -18.60 -19.38
C LYS A 166 -13.01 -19.67 -18.34
N GLU A 167 -12.12 -19.95 -17.42
CA GLU A 167 -12.29 -21.08 -16.48
C GLU A 167 -12.44 -20.70 -15.01
N VAL A 168 -12.36 -19.43 -14.64
CA VAL A 168 -12.72 -19.02 -13.27
C VAL A 168 -14.24 -18.90 -13.17
N THR A 169 -14.91 -20.02 -13.24
CA THR A 169 -16.27 -20.11 -12.74
C THR A 169 -16.20 -19.89 -11.23
N GLN A 170 -16.74 -18.78 -10.77
CA GLN A 170 -16.95 -18.57 -9.32
C GLN A 170 -17.90 -19.68 -8.83
N THR A 171 -17.32 -20.75 -8.33
CA THR A 171 -18.08 -21.94 -7.93
C THR A 171 -18.43 -21.98 -6.46
N SER A 172 -18.15 -20.93 -5.67
CA SER A 172 -18.59 -20.96 -4.27
C SER A 172 -18.86 -19.58 -3.69
N GLU A 173 -19.96 -19.49 -2.96
CA GLU A 173 -20.22 -18.44 -1.97
C GLU A 173 -19.30 -18.54 -0.74
N ALA A 174 -18.14 -19.18 -0.87
CA ALA A 174 -17.19 -19.34 0.22
C ALA A 174 -16.63 -17.99 0.61
N LYS A 175 -16.81 -17.62 1.86
CA LYS A 175 -16.20 -16.43 2.42
C LYS A 175 -14.68 -16.53 2.29
N PRO A 176 -14.00 -15.45 1.92
CA PRO A 176 -12.54 -15.43 1.87
C PRO A 176 -11.95 -15.92 3.20
N GLN A 177 -11.08 -16.92 3.13
CA GLN A 177 -10.38 -17.42 4.30
C GLN A 177 -8.94 -16.92 4.27
N LEU A 178 -8.52 -16.29 5.37
CA LEU A 178 -7.12 -15.93 5.53
C LEU A 178 -6.33 -17.16 5.97
N VAL A 179 -5.47 -17.65 5.09
CA VAL A 179 -4.51 -18.71 5.42
C VAL A 179 -3.15 -18.08 5.66
N ARG A 180 -2.65 -18.19 6.89
CA ARG A 180 -1.31 -17.71 7.24
C ARG A 180 -0.33 -18.88 7.28
N VAL A 181 0.63 -18.89 6.37
CA VAL A 181 1.68 -19.91 6.32
C VAL A 181 3.01 -19.28 6.72
N ARG A 182 3.71 -19.89 7.66
CA ARG A 182 5.06 -19.48 8.05
C ARG A 182 6.05 -20.44 7.39
N LEU A 183 6.93 -19.92 6.56
CA LEU A 183 7.98 -20.68 5.91
C LEU A 183 9.34 -20.35 6.54
N ASP A 184 10.17 -21.36 6.70
CA ASP A 184 11.57 -21.14 7.06
C ASP A 184 12.34 -20.63 5.84
N LYS A 185 13.02 -19.49 6.03
CA LYS A 185 13.75 -18.83 4.95
C LYS A 185 14.89 -19.71 4.41
N GLN A 186 15.60 -20.42 5.30
CA GLN A 186 16.73 -21.24 4.87
C GLN A 186 16.26 -22.43 4.05
N SER A 187 15.20 -23.10 4.48
CA SER A 187 14.61 -24.22 3.74
C SER A 187 14.15 -23.81 2.33
N LEU A 188 13.61 -22.59 2.20
CA LEU A 188 13.22 -22.07 0.88
C LEU A 188 14.43 -21.77 -0.01
N LEU A 189 15.50 -21.22 0.56
CA LEU A 189 16.76 -20.99 -0.15
C LEU A 189 17.40 -22.30 -0.60
N ASP A 190 17.47 -23.29 0.28
CA ASP A 190 18.06 -24.60 0.00
C ASP A 190 17.31 -25.35 -1.11
N ALA A 191 16.00 -25.13 -1.19
CA ALA A 191 15.17 -25.69 -2.27
C ALA A 191 15.31 -24.95 -3.61
N ALA A 192 15.47 -23.62 -3.59
CA ALA A 192 15.47 -22.79 -4.80
C ALA A 192 16.85 -22.69 -5.47
N LEU A 193 17.92 -22.56 -4.68
CA LEU A 193 19.28 -22.35 -5.19
C LEU A 193 19.80 -23.47 -6.10
N PRO A 194 19.61 -24.76 -5.79
CA PRO A 194 20.04 -25.84 -6.68
C PRO A 194 19.32 -25.84 -8.03
N LEU A 195 18.13 -25.24 -8.09
CA LEU A 195 17.35 -25.12 -9.31
C LEU A 195 17.69 -23.85 -10.12
N GLY A 196 18.60 -23.02 -9.62
CA GLY A 196 18.98 -21.76 -10.28
C GLY A 196 17.87 -20.70 -10.31
N VAL A 197 16.85 -20.83 -9.44
CA VAL A 197 15.70 -19.90 -9.40
C VAL A 197 15.75 -19.04 -8.13
N LYS A 198 15.12 -17.87 -8.22
CA LYS A 198 14.94 -17.01 -7.03
C LYS A 198 13.94 -17.65 -6.06
N PRO A 199 14.16 -17.56 -4.74
CA PRO A 199 13.27 -18.14 -3.74
C PRO A 199 11.81 -17.76 -3.91
N PHE A 200 11.54 -16.50 -4.26
CA PHE A 200 10.17 -16.02 -4.52
C PHE A 200 9.54 -16.71 -5.74
N SER A 201 10.30 -16.92 -6.80
CA SER A 201 9.79 -17.63 -8.00
C SER A 201 9.48 -19.10 -7.69
N ALA A 202 10.30 -19.75 -6.85
CA ALA A 202 10.03 -21.11 -6.38
C ALA A 202 8.75 -21.17 -5.54
N LEU A 203 8.54 -20.17 -4.69
CA LEU A 203 7.32 -20.06 -3.88
C LEU A 203 6.06 -19.91 -4.75
N ILE A 204 6.09 -19.01 -5.74
CA ILE A 204 4.98 -18.83 -6.68
C ILE A 204 4.68 -20.15 -7.41
N ALA A 205 5.71 -20.83 -7.92
CA ALA A 205 5.53 -22.12 -8.61
C ALA A 205 4.89 -23.19 -7.72
N LEU A 206 5.21 -23.21 -6.42
CA LEU A 206 4.58 -24.09 -5.45
C LEU A 206 3.10 -23.76 -5.25
N PHE A 207 2.75 -22.49 -5.15
CA PHE A 207 1.35 -22.08 -5.06
C PHE A 207 0.54 -22.44 -6.31
N CYS A 208 1.09 -22.15 -7.50
CA CYS A 208 0.43 -22.53 -8.77
C CYS A 208 0.24 -24.05 -8.92
N LYS A 209 1.08 -24.86 -8.28
CA LYS A 209 0.95 -26.34 -8.33
C LYS A 209 -0.05 -26.86 -7.31
N ALA A 210 -0.28 -26.14 -6.23
CA ALA A 210 -1.15 -26.56 -5.13
C ALA A 210 -2.62 -26.20 -5.33
N GLY A 211 -2.92 -25.24 -6.22
CA GLY A 211 -4.27 -24.84 -6.63
C GLY A 211 -4.70 -25.57 -7.87
#